data_744ed5033ca8de7adeec9de617d68388
#
_entry.id   744ed5033ca8de7adeec9de617d68388
#
_cell.length_a   1.000
_cell.length_b   1.000
_cell.length_c   1.000
_cell.angle_alpha   90.00
_cell.angle_beta   90.00
_cell.angle_gamma   90.00
#
_symmetry.space_group_name_H-M   'P 1'
#
loop_
_entity.id
_entity.type
_entity.pdbx_description
1 polymer ?
#
loop_
_entity_poly.entity_id
_entity_poly.type
_entity_poly.pdbx_seq_one_letter_code
_entity_poly.pdbx_strand_id
1 'polypeptide(L)'
;MFSNFANGIINCGCCNLRNFAAKIMSIIGRRAGFILASVGSSLAALMASYSIIIESFVLFNLGCFLLGAGVAFSHQYRFAAVETVNKDMAPKAISIILLAGIGSAFIGPNLANISKEIISDHLYAGSYVALAILTLFSTIFLLFYEDNHRPSNFVKKNTRSYFELIAQPRFLQALIASSFAYAVMTFLMTATPISMHVMEKISLAKTGLVIQLHIAAMFLPSLITGNLIKKFGHSKIMYFGVLLFSITILTSLFEQNFINYLIALIFLGLGWNFLFISGTSLLVLSYKEEEKFKAQGFNDLIVYTVQAIASLSAGIFISLTSWKTMNLVCIIFLIIIVISTFRAD
;
A
#
# COMPACT_ATOMS: atom_id res chain seq x y z
N MET A 1 20.16 -1.58 7.05
CA MET A 1 19.99 -0.11 7.08
C MET A 1 19.66 0.46 5.69
N PHE A 2 20.43 0.13 4.64
CA PHE A 2 20.19 0.61 3.26
C PHE A 2 18.81 0.25 2.67
N SER A 3 18.29 -0.97 2.89
CA SER A 3 16.99 -1.39 2.38
C SER A 3 15.83 -0.57 2.95
N ASN A 4 15.89 -0.20 4.23
CA ASN A 4 14.86 0.65 4.85
C ASN A 4 14.92 2.09 4.35
N PHE A 5 16.12 2.59 4.03
CA PHE A 5 16.30 3.93 3.46
C PHE A 5 15.78 4.00 2.02
N ALA A 6 16.10 3.00 1.18
CA ALA A 6 15.58 2.89 -0.18
C ALA A 6 14.04 2.80 -0.19
N ASN A 7 13.45 1.98 0.69
CA ASN A 7 12.00 1.91 0.85
C ASN A 7 11.39 3.24 1.32
N GLY A 8 12.07 3.96 2.22
CA GLY A 8 11.66 5.30 2.65
C GLY A 8 11.62 6.31 1.48
N ILE A 9 12.63 6.27 0.61
CA ILE A 9 12.71 7.16 -0.57
C ILE A 9 11.64 6.80 -1.61
N ILE A 10 11.42 5.51 -1.89
CA ILE A 10 10.34 5.05 -2.77
C ILE A 10 8.99 5.53 -2.22
N ASN A 11 8.75 5.36 -0.92
CA ASN A 11 7.53 5.84 -0.28
C ASN A 11 7.38 7.36 -0.34
N CYS A 12 8.46 8.13 -0.17
CA CYS A 12 8.47 9.58 -0.29
C CYS A 12 8.13 10.03 -1.73
N GLY A 13 8.74 9.41 -2.74
CA GLY A 13 8.41 9.65 -4.15
C GLY A 13 6.95 9.33 -4.45
N CYS A 14 6.47 8.21 -3.93
CA CYS A 14 5.09 7.79 -4.05
C CYS A 14 4.10 8.81 -3.44
N CYS A 15 4.37 9.34 -2.24
CA CYS A 15 3.50 10.29 -1.56
C CYS A 15 3.41 11.63 -2.31
N ASN A 16 4.53 12.19 -2.72
CA ASN A 16 4.56 13.51 -3.36
C ASN A 16 3.88 13.54 -4.73
N LEU A 17 3.87 12.40 -5.45
CA LEU A 17 3.40 12.32 -6.84
C LEU A 17 1.99 11.74 -7.01
N ARG A 18 1.28 11.35 -5.95
CA ARG A 18 -0.05 10.71 -6.07
C ARG A 18 -1.17 11.63 -6.51
N ASN A 19 -1.24 12.83 -5.94
CA ASN A 19 -2.17 13.85 -6.44
C ASN A 19 -1.83 14.22 -7.89
N PHE A 20 -0.53 14.20 -8.23
CA PHE A 20 -0.04 14.43 -9.58
C PHE A 20 -0.41 13.28 -10.52
N ALA A 21 -0.28 12.01 -10.09
CA ALA A 21 -0.70 10.84 -10.86
C ALA A 21 -2.21 10.88 -11.19
N ALA A 22 -3.06 11.13 -10.18
CA ALA A 22 -4.50 11.26 -10.38
C ALA A 22 -4.83 12.44 -11.33
N LYS A 23 -4.14 13.57 -11.20
CA LYS A 23 -4.31 14.73 -12.06
C LYS A 23 -3.84 14.45 -13.50
N ILE A 24 -2.70 13.81 -13.70
CA ILE A 24 -2.26 13.39 -15.03
C ILE A 24 -3.29 12.47 -15.66
N MET A 25 -3.74 11.43 -14.94
CA MET A 25 -4.73 10.48 -15.46
C MET A 25 -6.08 11.15 -15.77
N SER A 26 -6.44 12.23 -15.08
CA SER A 26 -7.65 13.00 -15.43
C SER A 26 -7.54 13.74 -16.78
N ILE A 27 -6.30 14.01 -17.22
CA ILE A 27 -6.03 14.71 -18.50
C ILE A 27 -5.83 13.73 -19.65
N ILE A 28 -4.92 12.76 -19.48
CA ILE A 28 -4.51 11.83 -20.55
C ILE A 28 -5.25 10.51 -20.54
N GLY A 29 -6.11 10.27 -19.56
CA GLY A 29 -6.79 8.99 -19.34
C GLY A 29 -5.96 7.99 -18.53
N ARG A 30 -6.62 6.93 -18.04
CA ARG A 30 -5.97 5.91 -17.20
C ARG A 30 -5.00 5.04 -17.98
N ARG A 31 -5.38 4.62 -19.21
CA ARG A 31 -4.54 3.77 -20.07
C ARG A 31 -3.18 4.42 -20.35
N ALA A 32 -3.21 5.67 -20.85
CA ALA A 32 -1.98 6.40 -21.14
C ALA A 32 -1.15 6.64 -19.87
N GLY A 33 -1.80 6.98 -18.75
CA GLY A 33 -1.14 7.16 -17.46
C GLY A 33 -0.45 5.90 -16.96
N PHE A 34 -1.08 4.74 -17.08
CA PHE A 34 -0.48 3.45 -16.69
C PHE A 34 0.68 3.04 -17.59
N ILE A 35 0.56 3.22 -18.91
CA ILE A 35 1.65 2.95 -19.85
C ILE A 35 2.85 3.86 -19.56
N LEU A 36 2.61 5.16 -19.36
CA LEU A 36 3.66 6.12 -19.00
C LEU A 36 4.38 5.71 -17.71
N ALA A 37 3.62 5.30 -16.69
CA ALA A 37 4.18 4.85 -15.43
C ALA A 37 4.98 3.55 -15.56
N SER A 38 4.49 2.60 -16.35
CA SER A 38 5.16 1.32 -16.59
C SER A 38 6.51 1.51 -17.29
N VAL A 39 6.54 2.27 -18.39
CA VAL A 39 7.77 2.60 -19.12
C VAL A 39 8.70 3.45 -18.25
N GLY A 40 8.17 4.46 -17.55
CA GLY A 40 8.95 5.30 -16.64
C GLY A 40 9.58 4.50 -15.49
N SER A 41 8.86 3.53 -14.92
CA SER A 41 9.39 2.62 -13.89
C SER A 41 10.49 1.72 -14.43
N SER A 42 10.36 1.24 -15.67
CA SER A 42 11.40 0.44 -16.32
C SER A 42 12.69 1.26 -16.49
N LEU A 43 12.58 2.49 -16.98
CA LEU A 43 13.74 3.39 -17.12
C LEU A 43 14.36 3.75 -15.75
N ALA A 44 13.53 3.99 -14.74
CA ALA A 44 14.01 4.26 -13.37
C ALA A 44 14.73 3.06 -12.76
N ALA A 45 14.25 1.84 -13.03
CA ALA A 45 14.90 0.61 -12.58
C ALA A 45 16.25 0.40 -13.29
N LEU A 46 16.35 0.65 -14.61
CA LEU A 46 17.61 0.62 -15.34
C LEU A 46 18.60 1.68 -14.81
N MET A 47 18.12 2.89 -14.48
CA MET A 47 18.93 3.94 -13.85
C MET A 47 19.44 3.50 -12.48
N ALA A 48 18.60 2.83 -11.66
CA ALA A 48 19.02 2.28 -10.37
C ALA A 48 20.06 1.17 -10.54
N SER A 49 19.90 0.28 -11.53
CA SER A 49 20.91 -0.73 -11.88
C SER A 49 22.24 -0.09 -12.28
N TYR A 50 22.21 0.87 -13.19
CA TYR A 50 23.41 1.59 -13.64
C TYR A 50 24.09 2.34 -12.50
N SER A 51 23.31 2.93 -11.59
CA SER A 51 23.87 3.63 -10.43
C SER A 51 24.64 2.73 -9.47
N ILE A 52 24.26 1.45 -9.36
CA ILE A 52 25.00 0.46 -8.59
C ILE A 52 26.34 0.16 -9.26
N ILE A 53 26.37 0.04 -10.59
CA ILE A 53 27.59 -0.24 -11.37
C ILE A 53 28.60 0.91 -11.23
N ILE A 54 28.16 2.16 -11.24
CA ILE A 54 29.04 3.33 -11.08
C ILE A 54 29.18 3.80 -9.64
N GLU A 55 28.67 3.04 -8.67
CA GLU A 55 28.70 3.33 -7.22
C GLU A 55 28.15 4.71 -6.83
N SER A 56 27.20 5.26 -7.60
CA SER A 56 26.61 6.58 -7.38
C SER A 56 25.38 6.50 -6.47
N PHE A 57 25.56 6.85 -5.19
CA PHE A 57 24.47 6.89 -4.22
C PHE A 57 23.36 7.90 -4.59
N VAL A 58 23.75 9.06 -5.16
CA VAL A 58 22.79 10.11 -5.56
C VAL A 58 21.89 9.60 -6.68
N LEU A 59 22.48 8.98 -7.72
CA LEU A 59 21.74 8.46 -8.86
C LEU A 59 20.84 7.28 -8.44
N PHE A 60 21.29 6.44 -7.50
CA PHE A 60 20.49 5.37 -6.92
C PHE A 60 19.23 5.90 -6.23
N ASN A 61 19.39 6.93 -5.40
CA ASN A 61 18.25 7.56 -4.70
C ASN A 61 17.27 8.20 -5.68
N LEU A 62 17.76 8.83 -6.75
CA LEU A 62 16.92 9.39 -7.80
C LEU A 62 16.13 8.26 -8.52
N GLY A 63 16.78 7.14 -8.84
CA GLY A 63 16.12 5.96 -9.41
C GLY A 63 15.02 5.42 -8.50
N CYS A 64 15.30 5.26 -7.21
CA CYS A 64 14.31 4.83 -6.21
C CYS A 64 13.14 5.81 -6.09
N PHE A 65 13.41 7.12 -6.12
CA PHE A 65 12.36 8.14 -6.07
C PHE A 65 11.43 8.04 -7.29
N LEU A 66 11.99 7.88 -8.49
CA LEU A 66 11.22 7.72 -9.73
C LEU A 66 10.44 6.39 -9.77
N LEU A 67 10.99 5.31 -9.23
CA LEU A 67 10.24 4.06 -9.01
C LEU A 67 9.03 4.29 -8.10
N GLY A 68 9.19 5.11 -7.04
CA GLY A 68 8.08 5.54 -6.19
C GLY A 68 6.98 6.30 -6.95
N ALA A 69 7.36 7.09 -7.95
CA ALA A 69 6.39 7.72 -8.85
C ALA A 69 5.55 6.68 -9.61
N GLY A 70 6.19 5.66 -10.19
CA GLY A 70 5.50 4.56 -10.86
C GLY A 70 4.54 3.80 -9.93
N VAL A 71 4.94 3.56 -8.67
CA VAL A 71 4.08 2.95 -7.64
C VAL A 71 2.84 3.81 -7.37
N ALA A 72 2.96 5.15 -7.39
CA ALA A 72 1.82 6.05 -7.21
C ALA A 72 0.73 5.85 -8.27
N PHE A 73 1.12 5.59 -9.53
CA PHE A 73 0.18 5.24 -10.60
C PHE A 73 -0.40 3.84 -10.41
N SER A 74 0.43 2.85 -10.05
CA SER A 74 0.00 1.46 -9.87
C SER A 74 -1.09 1.31 -8.81
N HIS A 75 -1.06 2.11 -7.76
CA HIS A 75 -2.12 2.11 -6.74
C HIS A 75 -3.49 2.57 -7.27
N GLN A 76 -3.53 3.25 -8.41
CA GLN A 76 -4.79 3.64 -9.07
C GLN A 76 -5.48 2.47 -9.81
N TYR A 77 -4.81 1.31 -10.01
CA TYR A 77 -5.43 0.13 -10.63
C TYR A 77 -6.72 -0.31 -9.93
N ARG A 78 -6.78 -0.21 -8.59
CA ARG A 78 -7.98 -0.56 -7.83
C ARG A 78 -9.19 0.31 -8.17
N PHE A 79 -8.96 1.61 -8.44
CA PHE A 79 -10.01 2.52 -8.86
C PHE A 79 -10.38 2.33 -10.33
N ALA A 80 -9.40 2.05 -11.18
CA ALA A 80 -9.65 1.69 -12.57
C ALA A 80 -10.54 0.46 -12.69
N ALA A 81 -10.28 -0.58 -11.87
CA ALA A 81 -11.11 -1.79 -11.82
C ALA A 81 -12.55 -1.49 -11.37
N VAL A 82 -12.75 -0.56 -10.44
CA VAL A 82 -14.09 -0.15 -10.01
C VAL A 82 -14.85 0.55 -11.13
N GLU A 83 -14.18 1.29 -12.00
CA GLU A 83 -14.81 2.01 -13.12
C GLU A 83 -15.33 1.07 -14.23
N THR A 84 -14.91 -0.21 -14.23
CA THR A 84 -15.39 -1.23 -15.18
C THR A 84 -16.60 -2.01 -14.70
N VAL A 85 -17.07 -1.76 -13.47
CA VAL A 85 -18.19 -2.49 -12.86
C VAL A 85 -19.22 -1.54 -12.25
N ASN A 86 -20.39 -2.05 -11.89
CA ASN A 86 -21.38 -1.29 -11.13
C ASN A 86 -20.85 -0.96 -9.71
N LYS A 87 -21.26 0.17 -9.14
CA LYS A 87 -20.76 0.66 -7.84
C LYS A 87 -20.97 -0.31 -6.67
N ASP A 88 -22.03 -1.09 -6.70
CA ASP A 88 -22.32 -2.15 -5.72
C ASP A 88 -21.31 -3.32 -5.77
N MET A 89 -20.58 -3.46 -6.89
CA MET A 89 -19.52 -4.42 -7.08
C MET A 89 -18.12 -3.89 -6.76
N ALA A 90 -18.00 -2.60 -6.39
CA ALA A 90 -16.72 -1.98 -6.07
C ALA A 90 -15.88 -2.75 -5.05
N PRO A 91 -16.44 -3.27 -3.92
CA PRO A 91 -15.65 -4.06 -2.97
C PRO A 91 -15.04 -5.32 -3.60
N LYS A 92 -15.79 -5.99 -4.48
CA LYS A 92 -15.32 -7.19 -5.16
C LYS A 92 -14.23 -6.89 -6.19
N ALA A 93 -14.39 -5.82 -6.96
CA ALA A 93 -13.38 -5.38 -7.94
C ALA A 93 -12.06 -5.01 -7.26
N ILE A 94 -12.10 -4.25 -6.16
CA ILE A 94 -10.92 -3.90 -5.36
C ILE A 94 -10.27 -5.17 -4.79
N SER A 95 -11.06 -6.09 -4.25
CA SER A 95 -10.58 -7.36 -3.71
C SER A 95 -9.82 -8.19 -4.75
N ILE A 96 -10.34 -8.30 -5.98
CA ILE A 96 -9.70 -9.05 -7.06
C ILE A 96 -8.35 -8.43 -7.45
N ILE A 97 -8.27 -7.11 -7.56
CA ILE A 97 -7.01 -6.42 -7.85
C ILE A 97 -5.98 -6.66 -6.74
N LEU A 98 -6.40 -6.63 -5.48
CA LEU A 98 -5.49 -6.85 -4.36
C LEU A 98 -4.98 -8.29 -4.28
N LEU A 99 -5.72 -9.28 -4.81
CA LEU A 99 -5.24 -10.67 -4.89
C LEU A 99 -3.94 -10.80 -5.71
N ALA A 100 -3.70 -9.92 -6.68
CA ALA A 100 -2.43 -9.88 -7.42
C ALA A 100 -1.23 -9.64 -6.49
N GLY A 101 -1.45 -9.04 -5.31
CA GLY A 101 -0.44 -8.89 -4.26
C GLY A 101 0.14 -10.21 -3.77
N ILE A 102 -0.63 -11.31 -3.80
CA ILE A 102 -0.12 -12.65 -3.46
C ILE A 102 0.95 -13.07 -4.46
N GLY A 103 0.68 -12.93 -5.77
CA GLY A 103 1.66 -13.23 -6.81
C GLY A 103 2.94 -12.41 -6.62
N SER A 104 2.82 -11.12 -6.37
CA SER A 104 3.97 -10.25 -6.16
C SER A 104 4.77 -10.59 -4.90
N ALA A 105 4.14 -11.07 -3.84
CA ALA A 105 4.80 -11.48 -2.60
C ALA A 105 5.76 -12.67 -2.80
N PHE A 106 5.43 -13.56 -3.71
CA PHE A 106 6.30 -14.71 -4.05
C PHE A 106 7.24 -14.40 -5.22
N ILE A 107 6.76 -13.77 -6.28
CA ILE A 107 7.56 -13.49 -7.48
C ILE A 107 8.66 -12.47 -7.17
N GLY A 108 8.34 -11.37 -6.46
CA GLY A 108 9.27 -10.28 -6.22
C GLY A 108 10.58 -10.71 -5.53
N PRO A 109 10.54 -11.28 -4.32
CA PRO A 109 11.75 -11.71 -3.61
C PRO A 109 12.53 -12.80 -4.33
N ASN A 110 11.83 -13.76 -4.96
CA ASN A 110 12.47 -14.83 -5.71
C ASN A 110 13.18 -14.29 -6.97
N LEU A 111 12.52 -13.43 -7.73
CA LEU A 111 13.12 -12.80 -8.90
C LEU A 111 14.35 -11.97 -8.52
N ALA A 112 14.24 -11.16 -7.46
CA ALA A 112 15.36 -10.36 -6.96
C ALA A 112 16.55 -11.25 -6.53
N ASN A 113 16.27 -12.39 -5.90
CA ASN A 113 17.29 -13.30 -5.41
C ASN A 113 17.98 -14.09 -6.53
N ILE A 114 17.21 -14.56 -7.52
CA ILE A 114 17.75 -15.28 -8.69
C ILE A 114 18.59 -14.35 -9.56
N SER A 115 18.20 -13.09 -9.68
CA SER A 115 18.85 -12.13 -10.58
C SER A 115 19.94 -11.28 -9.93
N LYS A 116 20.15 -11.37 -8.61
CA LYS A 116 21.09 -10.50 -7.87
C LYS A 116 22.55 -10.60 -8.35
N GLU A 117 22.99 -11.74 -8.86
CA GLU A 117 24.35 -12.04 -9.29
C GLU A 117 24.51 -12.12 -10.82
N ILE A 118 23.49 -11.80 -11.60
CA ILE A 118 23.56 -11.82 -13.08
C ILE A 118 24.64 -10.86 -13.59
N ILE A 119 24.87 -9.74 -12.88
CA ILE A 119 26.00 -8.83 -13.15
C ILE A 119 27.04 -9.13 -12.07
N SER A 120 28.07 -9.92 -12.43
CA SER A 120 28.98 -10.63 -11.52
C SER A 120 29.69 -9.74 -10.51
N ASP A 121 30.07 -8.51 -10.88
CA ASP A 121 30.87 -7.63 -10.02
C ASP A 121 30.01 -6.64 -9.20
N HIS A 122 28.68 -6.63 -9.42
CA HIS A 122 27.78 -5.63 -8.83
C HIS A 122 26.51 -6.27 -8.28
N LEU A 123 26.58 -6.70 -7.01
CA LEU A 123 25.46 -7.36 -6.31
C LEU A 123 24.18 -6.51 -6.37
N TYR A 124 23.07 -7.14 -6.73
CA TYR A 124 21.74 -6.56 -6.94
C TYR A 124 21.55 -5.66 -8.18
N ALA A 125 22.58 -5.32 -8.95
CA ALA A 125 22.37 -4.59 -10.21
C ALA A 125 21.48 -5.38 -11.17
N GLY A 126 21.69 -6.70 -11.28
CA GLY A 126 20.84 -7.61 -12.04
C GLY A 126 19.38 -7.66 -11.56
N SER A 127 19.13 -7.50 -10.26
CA SER A 127 17.77 -7.47 -9.71
C SER A 127 16.97 -6.25 -10.21
N TYR A 128 17.61 -5.10 -10.37
CA TYR A 128 16.97 -3.91 -10.95
C TYR A 128 16.74 -4.05 -12.46
N VAL A 129 17.63 -4.77 -13.18
CA VAL A 129 17.38 -5.11 -14.60
C VAL A 129 16.15 -6.04 -14.72
N ALA A 130 16.05 -7.06 -13.87
CA ALA A 130 14.89 -7.95 -13.83
C ALA A 130 13.60 -7.19 -13.51
N LEU A 131 13.65 -6.23 -12.59
CA LEU A 131 12.53 -5.32 -12.28
C LEU A 131 12.14 -4.48 -13.51
N ALA A 132 13.13 -3.95 -14.25
CA ALA A 132 12.89 -3.17 -15.45
C ALA A 132 12.17 -4.00 -16.53
N ILE A 133 12.59 -5.23 -16.75
CA ILE A 133 11.96 -6.16 -17.68
C ILE A 133 10.51 -6.47 -17.24
N LEU A 134 10.29 -6.74 -15.96
CA LEU A 134 8.97 -7.07 -15.42
C LEU A 134 8.00 -5.89 -15.56
N THR A 135 8.47 -4.67 -15.24
CA THR A 135 7.64 -3.45 -15.38
C THR A 135 7.37 -3.14 -16.85
N LEU A 136 8.33 -3.30 -17.74
CA LEU A 136 8.12 -3.13 -19.17
C LEU A 136 7.15 -4.18 -19.74
N PHE A 137 7.25 -5.44 -19.28
CA PHE A 137 6.35 -6.52 -19.69
C PHE A 137 4.89 -6.21 -19.34
N SER A 138 4.64 -5.53 -18.22
CA SER A 138 3.28 -5.11 -17.83
C SER A 138 2.65 -4.17 -18.87
N THR A 139 3.44 -3.40 -19.63
CA THR A 139 2.97 -2.52 -20.70
C THR A 139 2.19 -3.28 -21.77
N ILE A 140 2.58 -4.53 -22.07
CA ILE A 140 1.90 -5.37 -23.08
C ILE A 140 0.43 -5.56 -22.68
N PHE A 141 0.15 -5.86 -21.41
CA PHE A 141 -1.23 -6.03 -20.94
C PHE A 141 -2.00 -4.70 -20.92
N LEU A 142 -1.31 -3.60 -20.60
CA LEU A 142 -1.91 -2.28 -20.57
C LEU A 142 -2.31 -1.76 -21.96
N LEU A 143 -1.68 -2.27 -23.03
CA LEU A 143 -2.10 -1.97 -24.41
C LEU A 143 -3.50 -2.51 -24.73
N PHE A 144 -3.94 -3.56 -24.05
CA PHE A 144 -5.27 -4.16 -24.23
C PHE A 144 -6.30 -3.59 -23.25
N TYR A 145 -5.88 -2.72 -22.29
CA TYR A 145 -6.82 -2.06 -21.38
C TYR A 145 -7.64 -1.01 -22.13
N GLU A 146 -8.96 -1.18 -22.12
CA GLU A 146 -9.90 -0.21 -22.70
C GLU A 146 -10.22 0.86 -21.67
N ASP A 147 -9.87 2.10 -22.00
CA ASP A 147 -10.16 3.26 -21.18
C ASP A 147 -11.51 3.88 -21.61
N ASN A 148 -12.53 3.64 -20.83
CA ASN A 148 -13.85 4.26 -21.04
C ASN A 148 -13.89 5.74 -20.62
N HIS A 149 -12.74 6.29 -20.22
CA HIS A 149 -12.63 7.67 -19.83
C HIS A 149 -12.72 8.58 -21.06
N ARG A 150 -13.83 9.31 -21.20
CA ARG A 150 -13.87 10.47 -22.08
C ARG A 150 -13.10 11.59 -21.36
N PRO A 151 -12.01 12.15 -21.96
CA PRO A 151 -11.37 13.33 -21.40
C PRO A 151 -12.47 14.37 -21.12
N SER A 152 -12.69 14.69 -19.88
CA SER A 152 -13.61 15.75 -19.55
C SER A 152 -12.95 17.02 -20.05
N ASN A 153 -13.48 17.63 -21.12
CA ASN A 153 -13.23 19.04 -21.35
C ASN A 153 -13.36 19.73 -20.01
N PHE A 154 -12.31 20.42 -19.57
CA PHE A 154 -12.26 21.13 -18.30
C PHE A 154 -13.32 22.23 -18.27
N VAL A 155 -14.60 21.86 -18.30
CA VAL A 155 -15.64 22.72 -17.78
C VAL A 155 -15.40 22.72 -16.27
N LYS A 156 -15.08 23.89 -15.72
CA LYS A 156 -15.07 24.14 -14.27
C LYS A 156 -16.45 23.77 -13.71
N LYS A 157 -16.72 22.47 -13.56
CA LYS A 157 -17.86 22.02 -12.78
C LYS A 157 -17.57 22.34 -11.33
N ASN A 158 -18.54 22.90 -10.63
CA ASN A 158 -18.47 23.17 -9.20
C ASN A 158 -18.28 21.85 -8.45
N THR A 159 -17.04 21.38 -8.32
CA THR A 159 -16.69 20.22 -7.50
C THR A 159 -16.51 20.70 -6.07
N ARG A 160 -17.01 19.92 -5.10
CA ARG A 160 -16.83 20.18 -3.67
C ARG A 160 -15.36 20.42 -3.35
N SER A 161 -15.09 21.34 -2.42
CA SER A 161 -13.73 21.57 -1.89
C SER A 161 -13.24 20.34 -1.13
N TYR A 162 -11.94 20.26 -0.84
CA TYR A 162 -11.41 19.18 0.01
C TYR A 162 -12.02 19.20 1.41
N PHE A 163 -12.30 20.40 1.93
CA PHE A 163 -12.94 20.57 3.23
C PHE A 163 -14.38 20.03 3.24
N GLU A 164 -15.17 20.30 2.20
CA GLU A 164 -16.51 19.76 2.05
C GLU A 164 -16.54 18.25 1.86
N LEU A 165 -15.50 17.65 1.23
CA LEU A 165 -15.36 16.20 1.13
C LEU A 165 -15.09 15.58 2.50
N ILE A 166 -14.15 16.15 3.27
CA ILE A 166 -13.80 15.65 4.62
C ILE A 166 -14.96 15.84 5.60
N ALA A 167 -15.75 16.92 5.46
CA ALA A 167 -16.90 17.16 6.33
C ALA A 167 -18.01 16.10 6.19
N GLN A 168 -17.99 15.28 5.14
CA GLN A 168 -18.94 14.17 5.00
C GLN A 168 -18.53 12.98 5.90
N PRO A 169 -19.39 12.51 6.81
CA PRO A 169 -19.05 11.43 7.74
C PRO A 169 -18.56 10.15 7.02
N ARG A 170 -19.20 9.74 5.93
CA ARG A 170 -18.83 8.54 5.17
C ARG A 170 -17.50 8.68 4.44
N PHE A 171 -17.18 9.87 3.92
CA PHE A 171 -15.88 10.14 3.30
C PHE A 171 -14.76 10.12 4.34
N LEU A 172 -15.00 10.77 5.48
CA LEU A 172 -14.05 10.80 6.59
C LEU A 172 -13.81 9.40 7.17
N GLN A 173 -14.87 8.61 7.35
CA GLN A 173 -14.79 7.20 7.77
C GLN A 173 -13.89 6.39 6.80
N ALA A 174 -14.11 6.52 5.50
CA ALA A 174 -13.34 5.82 4.47
C ALA A 174 -11.86 6.21 4.51
N LEU A 175 -11.59 7.52 4.62
CA LEU A 175 -10.24 8.08 4.70
C LEU A 175 -9.50 7.61 5.96
N ILE A 176 -10.13 7.69 7.13
CA ILE A 176 -9.55 7.28 8.42
C ILE A 176 -9.27 5.78 8.41
N ALA A 177 -10.25 4.94 8.00
CA ALA A 177 -10.09 3.50 7.99
C ALA A 177 -8.91 3.06 7.10
N SER A 178 -8.82 3.58 5.87
CA SER A 178 -7.74 3.23 4.95
C SER A 178 -6.38 3.77 5.39
N SER A 179 -6.32 5.01 5.91
CA SER A 179 -5.06 5.64 6.34
C SER A 179 -4.47 4.97 7.57
N PHE A 180 -5.29 4.73 8.59
CA PHE A 180 -4.80 4.12 9.83
C PHE A 180 -4.61 2.61 9.72
N ALA A 181 -5.33 1.93 8.82
CA ALA A 181 -4.98 0.56 8.46
C ALA A 181 -3.53 0.46 7.96
N TYR A 182 -3.14 1.36 7.04
CA TYR A 182 -1.76 1.41 6.54
C TYR A 182 -0.76 1.89 7.59
N ALA A 183 -1.12 2.88 8.42
CA ALA A 183 -0.23 3.37 9.48
C ALA A 183 0.15 2.25 10.45
N VAL A 184 -0.85 1.59 11.05
CA VAL A 184 -0.64 0.53 12.03
C VAL A 184 0.12 -0.64 11.41
N MET A 185 -0.32 -1.10 10.23
CA MET A 185 0.32 -2.21 9.53
C MET A 185 1.78 -1.90 9.22
N THR A 186 2.09 -0.76 8.61
CA THR A 186 3.45 -0.42 8.21
C THR A 186 4.35 -0.16 9.41
N PHE A 187 3.83 0.49 10.46
CA PHE A 187 4.58 0.78 11.68
C PHE A 187 5.07 -0.50 12.35
N LEU A 188 4.18 -1.47 12.53
CA LEU A 188 4.52 -2.75 13.16
C LEU A 188 5.34 -3.66 12.23
N MET A 189 4.93 -3.82 10.96
CA MET A 189 5.64 -4.67 10.01
C MET A 189 7.09 -4.23 9.80
N THR A 190 7.35 -2.90 9.71
CA THR A 190 8.71 -2.37 9.50
C THR A 190 9.61 -2.63 10.72
N ALA A 191 9.06 -2.58 11.93
CA ALA A 191 9.81 -2.83 13.15
C ALA A 191 10.03 -4.34 13.43
N THR A 192 9.19 -5.22 12.88
CA THR A 192 9.22 -6.66 13.15
C THR A 192 10.59 -7.31 12.91
N PRO A 193 11.30 -7.11 11.78
CA PRO A 193 12.62 -7.70 11.58
C PRO A 193 13.66 -7.24 12.62
N ILE A 194 13.59 -5.99 13.04
CA ILE A 194 14.49 -5.45 14.06
C ILE A 194 14.17 -6.10 15.40
N SER A 195 12.90 -6.14 15.78
CA SER A 195 12.47 -6.75 17.04
C SER A 195 12.82 -8.24 17.09
N MET A 196 12.40 -9.02 16.08
CA MET A 196 12.64 -10.46 16.06
C MET A 196 14.12 -10.84 15.94
N HIS A 197 14.83 -10.30 14.95
CA HIS A 197 16.17 -10.76 14.64
C HIS A 197 17.24 -10.07 15.49
N VAL A 198 17.14 -8.74 15.67
CA VAL A 198 18.20 -7.98 16.37
C VAL A 198 17.99 -8.06 17.88
N MET A 199 16.77 -7.86 18.38
CA MET A 199 16.50 -7.80 19.83
C MET A 199 16.31 -9.20 20.43
N GLU A 200 15.43 -10.02 19.85
CA GLU A 200 15.05 -11.34 20.39
C GLU A 200 15.92 -12.49 19.85
N LYS A 201 16.91 -12.20 18.98
CA LYS A 201 17.84 -13.19 18.41
C LYS A 201 17.16 -14.34 17.65
N ILE A 202 15.94 -14.14 17.17
CA ILE A 202 15.22 -15.12 16.34
C ILE A 202 15.92 -15.21 14.98
N SER A 203 16.06 -16.41 14.43
CA SER A 203 16.77 -16.62 13.16
C SER A 203 16.16 -15.83 12.01
N LEU A 204 16.99 -15.39 11.07
CA LEU A 204 16.55 -14.61 9.90
C LEU A 204 15.53 -15.39 9.06
N ALA A 205 15.69 -16.73 8.95
CA ALA A 205 14.73 -17.59 8.24
C ALA A 205 13.34 -17.56 8.88
N LYS A 206 13.24 -17.64 10.21
CA LYS A 206 11.97 -17.52 10.94
C LYS A 206 11.36 -16.14 10.80
N THR A 207 12.18 -15.09 10.86
CA THR A 207 11.73 -13.71 10.63
C THR A 207 11.18 -13.54 9.22
N GLY A 208 11.86 -14.06 8.21
CA GLY A 208 11.40 -14.05 6.83
C GLY A 208 10.07 -14.78 6.65
N LEU A 209 9.90 -15.94 7.29
CA LEU A 209 8.64 -16.71 7.27
C LEU A 209 7.48 -15.91 7.86
N VAL A 210 7.68 -15.21 8.98
CA VAL A 210 6.64 -14.37 9.61
C VAL A 210 6.21 -13.25 8.65
N ILE A 211 7.15 -12.57 7.99
CA ILE A 211 6.84 -11.52 7.01
C ILE A 211 6.10 -12.09 5.79
N GLN A 212 6.52 -13.25 5.27
CA GLN A 212 5.83 -13.90 4.14
C GLN A 212 4.38 -14.25 4.48
N LEU A 213 4.16 -14.86 5.66
CA LEU A 213 2.81 -15.22 6.09
C LEU A 213 1.94 -13.99 6.42
N HIS A 214 2.55 -12.91 6.94
CA HIS A 214 1.89 -11.62 7.08
C HIS A 214 1.41 -11.08 5.73
N ILE A 215 2.26 -11.06 4.70
CA ILE A 215 1.89 -10.60 3.36
C ILE A 215 0.79 -11.49 2.77
N ALA A 216 0.88 -12.80 2.95
CA ALA A 216 -0.19 -13.70 2.54
C ALA A 216 -1.51 -13.37 3.25
N ALA A 217 -1.48 -13.09 4.56
CA ALA A 217 -2.64 -12.69 5.35
C ALA A 217 -3.20 -11.31 4.95
N MET A 218 -2.38 -10.41 4.40
CA MET A 218 -2.86 -9.13 3.84
C MET A 218 -3.71 -9.33 2.59
N PHE A 219 -3.37 -10.27 1.72
CA PHE A 219 -3.99 -10.37 0.40
C PHE A 219 -4.95 -11.54 0.24
N LEU A 220 -4.71 -12.69 0.88
CA LEU A 220 -5.53 -13.89 0.74
C LEU A 220 -7.00 -13.67 1.14
N PRO A 221 -7.34 -12.92 2.22
CA PRO A 221 -8.73 -12.67 2.58
C PRO A 221 -9.51 -11.90 1.52
N SER A 222 -8.83 -11.22 0.58
CA SER A 222 -9.49 -10.52 -0.52
C SER A 222 -10.38 -11.43 -1.36
N LEU A 223 -10.18 -12.75 -1.34
CA LEU A 223 -11.08 -13.74 -1.95
C LEU A 223 -12.52 -13.61 -1.43
N ILE A 224 -12.68 -13.27 -0.17
CA ILE A 224 -13.98 -13.23 0.52
C ILE A 224 -14.40 -11.84 0.99
N THR A 225 -13.44 -10.94 1.25
CA THR A 225 -13.71 -9.62 1.85
C THR A 225 -14.73 -8.80 1.06
N GLY A 226 -14.64 -8.80 -0.27
CA GLY A 226 -15.61 -8.09 -1.12
C GLY A 226 -17.04 -8.61 -0.95
N ASN A 227 -17.22 -9.93 -0.82
CA ASN A 227 -18.52 -10.56 -0.58
C ASN A 227 -19.02 -10.30 0.85
N LEU A 228 -18.12 -10.30 1.84
CA LEU A 228 -18.45 -9.96 3.23
C LEU A 228 -18.94 -8.52 3.35
N ILE A 229 -18.28 -7.57 2.69
CA ILE A 229 -18.72 -6.17 2.65
C ILE A 229 -20.10 -6.04 2.02
N LYS A 230 -20.35 -6.74 0.91
CA LYS A 230 -21.66 -6.75 0.26
C LYS A 230 -22.76 -7.30 1.17
N LYS A 231 -22.45 -8.33 1.98
CA LYS A 231 -23.43 -8.99 2.87
C LYS A 231 -23.65 -8.21 4.17
N PHE A 232 -22.60 -7.71 4.79
CA PHE A 232 -22.66 -7.13 6.15
C PHE A 232 -22.53 -5.62 6.19
N GLY A 233 -22.10 -4.98 5.09
CA GLY A 233 -21.82 -3.54 5.01
C GLY A 233 -20.39 -3.19 5.44
N HIS A 234 -19.96 -1.98 5.06
CA HIS A 234 -18.60 -1.49 5.28
C HIS A 234 -18.24 -1.35 6.76
N SER A 235 -19.12 -0.73 7.55
CA SER A 235 -18.85 -0.44 8.96
C SER A 235 -18.65 -1.70 9.80
N LYS A 236 -19.48 -2.73 9.61
CA LYS A 236 -19.32 -4.00 10.35
C LYS A 236 -18.01 -4.69 10.02
N ILE A 237 -17.57 -4.65 8.76
CA ILE A 237 -16.28 -5.21 8.36
C ILE A 237 -15.12 -4.37 8.90
N MET A 238 -15.26 -3.04 9.01
CA MET A 238 -14.28 -2.18 9.67
C MET A 238 -14.15 -2.52 11.17
N TYR A 239 -15.26 -2.71 11.90
CA TYR A 239 -15.22 -3.15 13.30
C TYR A 239 -14.54 -4.52 13.45
N PHE A 240 -14.80 -5.44 12.52
CA PHE A 240 -14.11 -6.73 12.51
C PHE A 240 -12.61 -6.57 12.26
N GLY A 241 -12.20 -5.67 11.35
CA GLY A 241 -10.79 -5.32 11.14
C GLY A 241 -10.11 -4.73 12.38
N VAL A 242 -10.82 -3.85 13.12
CA VAL A 242 -10.35 -3.32 14.42
C VAL A 242 -10.19 -4.43 15.46
N LEU A 243 -11.14 -5.39 15.51
CA LEU A 243 -11.02 -6.55 16.40
C LEU A 243 -9.75 -7.34 16.12
N LEU A 244 -9.43 -7.60 14.85
CA LEU A 244 -8.21 -8.32 14.46
C LEU A 244 -6.94 -7.55 14.83
N PHE A 245 -6.91 -6.23 14.66
CA PHE A 245 -5.82 -5.40 15.15
C PHE A 245 -5.71 -5.42 16.68
N SER A 246 -6.82 -5.47 17.38
CA SER A 246 -6.83 -5.63 18.84
C SER A 246 -6.21 -6.97 19.27
N ILE A 247 -6.46 -8.06 18.54
CA ILE A 247 -5.81 -9.36 18.77
C ILE A 247 -4.31 -9.26 18.54
N THR A 248 -3.84 -8.54 17.50
CA THR A 248 -2.42 -8.26 17.30
C THR A 248 -1.79 -7.61 18.53
N ILE A 249 -2.43 -6.56 19.05
CA ILE A 249 -1.95 -5.82 20.23
C ILE A 249 -1.95 -6.74 21.47
N LEU A 250 -3.02 -7.47 21.71
CA LEU A 250 -3.11 -8.40 22.84
C LEU A 250 -2.02 -9.47 22.78
N THR A 251 -1.78 -10.05 21.61
CA THR A 251 -0.73 -11.06 21.40
C THR A 251 0.66 -10.48 21.72
N SER A 252 0.90 -9.21 21.44
CA SER A 252 2.18 -8.54 21.71
C SER A 252 2.47 -8.34 23.22
N LEU A 253 1.46 -8.45 24.08
CA LEU A 253 1.63 -8.32 25.51
C LEU A 253 2.22 -9.57 26.16
N PHE A 254 2.15 -10.71 25.48
CA PHE A 254 2.77 -11.97 25.93
C PHE A 254 4.28 -12.00 25.66
N GLU A 255 4.89 -13.15 25.85
CA GLU A 255 6.30 -13.39 25.59
C GLU A 255 6.68 -13.12 24.14
N GLN A 256 7.84 -12.51 23.92
CA GLN A 256 8.36 -12.19 22.58
C GLN A 256 9.03 -13.42 21.96
N ASN A 257 8.24 -14.39 21.51
CA ASN A 257 8.72 -15.60 20.84
C ASN A 257 8.18 -15.71 19.41
N PHE A 258 8.73 -16.65 18.63
CA PHE A 258 8.36 -16.84 17.23
C PHE A 258 6.85 -16.99 17.00
N ILE A 259 6.16 -17.78 17.84
CA ILE A 259 4.73 -18.08 17.68
C ILE A 259 3.89 -16.82 17.90
N ASN A 260 4.21 -16.03 18.92
CA ASN A 260 3.48 -14.80 19.23
C ASN A 260 3.68 -13.73 18.14
N TYR A 261 4.89 -13.58 17.59
CA TYR A 261 5.11 -12.73 16.40
C TYR A 261 4.30 -13.23 15.20
N LEU A 262 4.32 -14.53 14.94
CA LEU A 262 3.59 -15.14 13.82
C LEU A 262 2.09 -14.84 13.91
N ILE A 263 1.49 -15.11 15.07
CA ILE A 263 0.06 -14.86 15.32
C ILE A 263 -0.24 -13.36 15.19
N ALA A 264 0.55 -12.50 15.84
CA ALA A 264 0.37 -11.06 15.78
C ALA A 264 0.40 -10.53 14.33
N LEU A 265 1.38 -10.96 13.53
CA LEU A 265 1.54 -10.48 12.17
C LEU A 265 0.47 -11.04 11.20
N ILE A 266 -0.02 -12.26 11.42
CA ILE A 266 -1.16 -12.81 10.67
C ILE A 266 -2.41 -11.95 10.93
N PHE A 267 -2.75 -11.71 12.20
CA PHE A 267 -3.91 -10.87 12.54
C PHE A 267 -3.75 -9.43 12.08
N LEU A 268 -2.53 -8.89 12.10
CA LEU A 268 -2.22 -7.58 11.54
C LEU A 268 -2.53 -7.53 10.02
N GLY A 269 -2.14 -8.55 9.27
CA GLY A 269 -2.43 -8.65 7.85
C GLY A 269 -3.93 -8.75 7.54
N LEU A 270 -4.64 -9.62 8.27
CA LEU A 270 -6.09 -9.78 8.15
C LEU A 270 -6.84 -8.48 8.46
N GLY A 271 -6.48 -7.82 9.57
CA GLY A 271 -7.10 -6.55 10.00
C GLY A 271 -6.88 -5.44 8.97
N TRP A 272 -5.67 -5.34 8.42
CA TRP A 272 -5.37 -4.41 7.33
C TRP A 272 -6.26 -4.66 6.11
N ASN A 273 -6.40 -5.90 5.67
CA ASN A 273 -7.23 -6.24 4.51
C ASN A 273 -8.67 -5.75 4.68
N PHE A 274 -9.30 -6.06 5.81
CA PHE A 274 -10.69 -5.68 6.06
C PHE A 274 -10.86 -4.16 6.16
N LEU A 275 -9.99 -3.46 6.86
CA LEU A 275 -10.06 -2.01 7.00
C LEU A 275 -9.78 -1.30 5.67
N PHE A 276 -8.75 -1.73 4.95
CA PHE A 276 -8.32 -1.06 3.72
C PHE A 276 -9.31 -1.26 2.57
N ILE A 277 -9.81 -2.50 2.37
CA ILE A 277 -10.80 -2.77 1.31
C ILE A 277 -12.12 -2.07 1.65
N SER A 278 -12.56 -2.12 2.92
CA SER A 278 -13.78 -1.41 3.35
C SER A 278 -13.65 0.10 3.18
N GLY A 279 -12.51 0.68 3.60
CA GLY A 279 -12.26 2.11 3.45
C GLY A 279 -12.23 2.54 1.98
N THR A 280 -11.44 1.84 1.15
CA THR A 280 -11.31 2.17 -0.27
C THR A 280 -12.63 2.01 -1.03
N SER A 281 -13.41 0.97 -0.75
CA SER A 281 -14.70 0.76 -1.42
C SER A 281 -15.79 1.73 -0.93
N LEU A 282 -15.78 2.10 0.35
CA LEU A 282 -16.68 3.13 0.87
C LEU A 282 -16.35 4.51 0.27
N LEU A 283 -15.07 4.82 0.06
CA LEU A 283 -14.64 6.05 -0.60
C LEU A 283 -15.33 6.21 -1.96
N VAL A 284 -15.39 5.14 -2.77
CA VAL A 284 -16.03 5.16 -4.10
C VAL A 284 -17.51 5.54 -4.03
N LEU A 285 -18.19 5.20 -2.96
CA LEU A 285 -19.59 5.54 -2.72
C LEU A 285 -19.78 6.96 -2.16
N SER A 286 -18.69 7.64 -1.78
CA SER A 286 -18.74 8.92 -1.04
C SER A 286 -18.49 10.15 -1.93
N TYR A 287 -18.13 9.97 -3.19
CA TYR A 287 -17.90 11.07 -4.14
C TYR A 287 -18.76 10.96 -5.39
N LYS A 288 -18.94 12.10 -6.08
CA LYS A 288 -19.61 12.18 -7.38
C LYS A 288 -18.64 11.84 -8.52
N GLU A 289 -19.16 11.43 -9.68
CA GLU A 289 -18.34 11.04 -10.83
C GLU A 289 -17.33 12.14 -11.25
N GLU A 290 -17.76 13.40 -11.21
CA GLU A 290 -16.92 14.55 -11.55
C GLU A 290 -15.79 14.81 -10.55
N GLU A 291 -15.89 14.27 -9.33
CA GLU A 291 -14.95 14.45 -8.23
C GLU A 291 -13.98 13.28 -8.10
N LYS A 292 -14.14 12.20 -8.87
CA LYS A 292 -13.45 10.93 -8.67
C LYS A 292 -11.93 11.06 -8.56
N PHE A 293 -11.28 11.70 -9.51
CA PHE A 293 -9.83 11.87 -9.50
C PHE A 293 -9.35 12.73 -8.32
N LYS A 294 -10.12 13.77 -7.97
CA LYS A 294 -9.83 14.64 -6.83
C LYS A 294 -9.94 13.86 -5.51
N ALA A 295 -11.05 13.14 -5.32
CA ALA A 295 -11.30 12.37 -4.10
C ALA A 295 -10.32 11.19 -3.95
N GLN A 296 -10.07 10.45 -5.02
CA GLN A 296 -9.13 9.32 -5.04
C GLN A 296 -7.69 9.79 -4.81
N GLY A 297 -7.25 10.85 -5.51
CA GLY A 297 -5.92 11.42 -5.35
C GLY A 297 -5.69 11.96 -3.95
N PHE A 298 -6.69 12.63 -3.36
CA PHE A 298 -6.62 13.13 -2.00
C PHE A 298 -6.55 12.01 -0.96
N ASN A 299 -7.41 10.98 -1.10
CA ASN A 299 -7.35 9.80 -0.24
C ASN A 299 -5.97 9.15 -0.29
N ASP A 300 -5.44 8.92 -1.49
CA ASP A 300 -4.16 8.26 -1.65
C ASP A 300 -3.01 9.12 -1.11
N LEU A 301 -3.06 10.44 -1.29
CA LEU A 301 -2.09 11.33 -0.70
C LEU A 301 -2.03 11.16 0.83
N ILE A 302 -3.18 11.20 1.51
CA ILE A 302 -3.24 11.06 2.97
C ILE A 302 -2.80 9.67 3.42
N VAL A 303 -3.37 8.61 2.84
CA VAL A 303 -3.05 7.21 3.19
C VAL A 303 -1.55 6.97 3.15
N TYR A 304 -0.90 7.37 2.07
CA TYR A 304 0.51 7.02 1.88
C TYR A 304 1.47 8.02 2.52
N THR A 305 1.04 9.25 2.80
CA THR A 305 1.79 10.17 3.67
C THR A 305 1.85 9.62 5.09
N VAL A 306 0.72 9.17 5.62
CA VAL A 306 0.66 8.57 6.95
C VAL A 306 1.46 7.25 6.99
N GLN A 307 1.38 6.43 5.93
CA GLN A 307 2.21 5.23 5.78
C GLN A 307 3.72 5.57 5.79
N ALA A 308 4.14 6.58 5.04
CA ALA A 308 5.55 6.97 4.98
C ALA A 308 6.07 7.44 6.34
N ILE A 309 5.28 8.26 7.05
CA ILE A 309 5.61 8.70 8.41
C ILE A 309 5.73 7.49 9.34
N ALA A 310 4.77 6.56 9.30
CA ALA A 310 4.79 5.33 10.09
C ALA A 310 6.04 4.47 9.80
N SER A 311 6.40 4.30 8.52
CA SER A 311 7.59 3.54 8.11
C SER A 311 8.90 4.18 8.59
N LEU A 312 9.05 5.49 8.42
CA LEU A 312 10.24 6.22 8.83
C LEU A 312 10.40 6.28 10.35
N SER A 313 9.30 6.44 11.08
CA SER A 313 9.32 6.50 12.54
C SER A 313 9.50 5.11 13.20
N ALA A 314 9.12 4.03 12.53
CA ALA A 314 9.14 2.68 13.12
C ALA A 314 10.54 2.24 13.61
N GLY A 315 11.58 2.49 12.80
CA GLY A 315 12.95 2.15 13.16
C GLY A 315 13.48 2.92 14.37
N ILE A 316 13.17 4.22 14.43
CA ILE A 316 13.56 5.08 15.56
C ILE A 316 12.77 4.65 16.80
N PHE A 317 11.48 4.44 16.66
CA PHE A 317 10.61 4.11 17.79
C PHE A 317 10.97 2.76 18.41
N ILE A 318 11.23 1.72 17.62
CA ILE A 318 11.65 0.40 18.16
C ILE A 318 13.02 0.46 18.82
N SER A 319 13.95 1.30 18.36
CA SER A 319 15.26 1.45 18.97
C SER A 319 15.23 2.17 20.33
N LEU A 320 14.23 3.02 20.56
CA LEU A 320 14.06 3.79 21.80
C LEU A 320 13.08 3.13 22.78
N THR A 321 12.28 2.17 22.34
CA THR A 321 11.22 1.57 23.16
C THR A 321 11.23 0.04 23.03
N SER A 322 10.07 -0.59 23.01
CA SER A 322 9.91 -2.03 22.86
C SER A 322 8.78 -2.37 21.90
N TRP A 323 8.77 -3.62 21.42
CA TRP A 323 7.68 -4.16 20.60
C TRP A 323 6.31 -4.00 21.28
N LYS A 324 6.23 -4.21 22.59
CA LYS A 324 5.00 -4.01 23.39
C LYS A 324 4.53 -2.57 23.33
N THR A 325 5.44 -1.62 23.57
CA THR A 325 5.12 -0.18 23.54
C THR A 325 4.64 0.27 22.17
N MET A 326 5.26 -0.20 21.09
CA MET A 326 4.82 0.08 19.72
C MET A 326 3.37 -0.37 19.49
N ASN A 327 3.04 -1.58 19.92
CA ASN A 327 1.68 -2.10 19.79
C ASN A 327 0.67 -1.31 20.62
N LEU A 328 1.01 -0.91 21.85
CA LEU A 328 0.13 -0.10 22.71
C LEU A 328 -0.17 1.27 22.11
N VAL A 329 0.81 1.92 21.49
CA VAL A 329 0.60 3.20 20.79
C VAL A 329 -0.43 3.06 19.66
N CYS A 330 -0.51 1.90 19.02
CA CYS A 330 -1.48 1.65 17.96
C CYS A 330 -2.94 1.70 18.45
N ILE A 331 -3.21 1.55 19.76
CA ILE A 331 -4.56 1.66 20.34
C ILE A 331 -5.20 3.01 20.00
N ILE A 332 -4.42 4.08 19.94
CA ILE A 332 -4.92 5.43 19.62
C ILE A 332 -5.57 5.43 18.22
N PHE A 333 -4.91 4.79 17.25
CA PHE A 333 -5.44 4.70 15.89
C PHE A 333 -6.72 3.85 15.83
N LEU A 334 -6.77 2.76 16.60
CA LEU A 334 -7.97 1.91 16.68
C LEU A 334 -9.16 2.69 17.23
N ILE A 335 -8.95 3.46 18.29
CA ILE A 335 -10.00 4.31 18.91
C ILE A 335 -10.53 5.31 17.86
N ILE A 336 -9.65 5.96 17.10
CA ILE A 336 -10.05 6.94 16.10
C ILE A 336 -10.87 6.25 14.98
N ILE A 337 -10.47 5.05 14.53
CA ILE A 337 -11.24 4.28 13.55
C ILE A 337 -12.64 3.96 14.09
N VAL A 338 -12.74 3.49 15.33
CA VAL A 338 -14.02 3.17 15.98
C VAL A 338 -14.92 4.40 16.08
N ILE A 339 -14.39 5.52 16.56
CA ILE A 339 -15.17 6.77 16.71
C ILE A 339 -15.65 7.27 15.34
N SER A 340 -14.78 7.25 14.31
CA SER A 340 -15.17 7.71 12.98
C SER A 340 -16.23 6.81 12.35
N THR A 341 -16.14 5.50 12.57
CA THR A 341 -17.12 4.53 12.08
C THR A 341 -18.46 4.69 12.79
N PHE A 342 -18.45 4.86 14.10
CA PHE A 342 -19.67 5.07 14.91
C PHE A 342 -20.41 6.36 14.56
N ARG A 343 -19.69 7.44 14.23
CA ARG A 343 -20.29 8.72 13.85
C ARG A 343 -20.88 8.71 12.44
N ALA A 344 -20.49 7.79 11.61
CA ALA A 344 -20.91 7.71 10.23
C ALA A 344 -22.06 6.69 10.00
N ASP A 345 -22.33 5.81 10.96
CA ASP A 345 -23.48 4.89 10.97
C ASP A 345 -24.74 5.60 11.46
#